data_ad65123d810d37530636938f70b7cb28
#
_entry.id   ad65123d810d37530636938f70b7cb28
#
_cell.length_a   1.000
_cell.length_b   1.000
_cell.length_c   1.000
_cell.angle_alpha   90.00
_cell.angle_beta   90.00
_cell.angle_gamma   90.00
#
_symmetry.space_group_name_H-M   'P 1'
#
loop_
_entity.id
_entity.type
_entity.pdbx_description
1 polymer ?
#
loop_
_entity_poly.entity_id
_entity_poly.type
_entity_poly.pdbx_seq_one_letter_code
_entity_poly.pdbx_strand_id
1 'polypeptide(L)'
;MMMADRLLAFYFQKVLKAASMLPPPLAYKILPATGHLFRKWDVYSAGVDEPGILFRAEHNLKHIGLFSDHNIKQIINNNLRFESRVVTEKYWIRERNKSKILNSFNASDLTLFQNLLEKNTCVIVSAHVAGIFMLLALPDLIHHNTLVIRGNPLTHSWKHLNPFIMHSIETVKIWKEYQPFIFMDEGDMMNKSRAALSSGTNVLICPDLPGFSQGVQVNFFNQQVVVPVGAVKLARDADVPILITIPWAFTCTESHRLYLKIIHPEDINEGMTTIMESIESVIKLNPACWAGWMYIDRMLAA
;
A
#
# COMPACT_ATOMS: atom_id res chain seq x y z
N MET A 1 -21.13 11.87 20.05
CA MET A 1 -20.01 12.11 19.13
C MET A 1 -19.13 13.20 19.73
N MET A 2 -17.90 12.86 20.12
CA MET A 2 -16.98 13.77 20.79
C MET A 2 -16.55 14.91 19.86
N MET A 3 -16.13 16.03 20.41
CA MET A 3 -15.63 17.20 19.63
C MET A 3 -14.52 16.82 18.66
N ALA A 4 -13.65 15.88 19.04
CA ALA A 4 -12.60 15.33 18.20
C ALA A 4 -13.15 14.65 16.93
N ASP A 5 -14.24 13.87 17.01
CA ASP A 5 -14.85 13.22 15.86
C ASP A 5 -15.43 14.22 14.86
N ARG A 6 -15.97 15.34 15.35
CA ARG A 6 -16.48 16.41 14.50
C ARG A 6 -15.35 17.14 13.76
N LEU A 7 -14.23 17.40 14.44
CA LEU A 7 -13.04 17.99 13.82
C LEU A 7 -12.44 17.06 12.77
N LEU A 8 -12.37 15.76 13.08
CA LEU A 8 -11.90 14.74 12.16
C LEU A 8 -12.81 14.64 10.92
N ALA A 9 -14.12 14.57 11.13
CA ALA A 9 -15.09 14.55 10.03
C ALA A 9 -14.99 15.83 9.17
N PHE A 10 -14.87 17.00 9.78
CA PHE A 10 -14.65 18.26 9.06
C PHE A 10 -13.37 18.23 8.23
N TYR A 11 -12.27 17.74 8.83
CA TYR A 11 -10.99 17.63 8.14
C TYR A 11 -11.11 16.73 6.90
N PHE A 12 -11.64 15.49 7.06
CA PHE A 12 -11.80 14.55 5.94
C PHE A 12 -12.77 15.06 4.88
N GLN A 13 -13.90 15.61 5.28
CA GLN A 13 -14.97 15.99 4.34
C GLN A 13 -14.76 17.34 3.67
N LYS A 14 -14.07 18.27 4.31
CA LYS A 14 -13.93 19.65 3.83
C LYS A 14 -12.49 20.02 3.49
N VAL A 15 -11.55 19.83 4.42
CA VAL A 15 -10.16 20.29 4.22
C VAL A 15 -9.46 19.44 3.17
N LEU A 16 -9.51 18.12 3.29
CA LEU A 16 -8.89 17.24 2.29
C LEU A 16 -9.58 17.32 0.93
N LYS A 17 -10.90 17.46 0.91
CA LYS A 17 -11.62 17.68 -0.33
C LYS A 17 -11.18 18.97 -1.01
N ALA A 18 -11.07 20.08 -0.29
CA ALA A 18 -10.57 21.33 -0.84
C ALA A 18 -9.12 21.20 -1.33
N ALA A 19 -8.25 20.53 -0.55
CA ALA A 19 -6.88 20.27 -0.97
C ALA A 19 -6.79 19.37 -2.20
N SER A 20 -7.69 18.39 -2.35
CA SER A 20 -7.74 17.53 -3.53
C SER A 20 -8.11 18.26 -4.83
N MET A 21 -8.73 19.43 -4.74
CA MET A 21 -9.03 20.29 -5.92
C MET A 21 -7.77 20.97 -6.48
N LEU A 22 -6.72 21.12 -5.69
CA LEU A 22 -5.46 21.73 -6.10
C LEU A 22 -4.68 20.80 -7.05
N PRO A 23 -3.78 21.35 -7.89
CA PRO A 23 -2.80 20.55 -8.63
C PRO A 23 -1.92 19.73 -7.68
N PRO A 24 -1.47 18.50 -8.06
CA PRO A 24 -0.69 17.63 -7.18
C PRO A 24 0.51 18.30 -6.49
N PRO A 25 1.36 19.09 -7.17
CA PRO A 25 2.50 19.73 -6.50
C PRO A 25 2.10 20.72 -5.40
N LEU A 26 0.93 21.38 -5.54
CA LEU A 26 0.42 22.32 -4.56
C LEU A 26 -0.26 21.59 -3.39
N ALA A 27 -1.07 20.58 -3.69
CA ALA A 27 -1.70 19.72 -2.71
C ALA A 27 -0.64 19.07 -1.80
N TYR A 28 0.43 18.53 -2.37
CA TYR A 28 1.52 17.89 -1.65
C TYR A 28 2.36 18.85 -0.80
N LYS A 29 2.36 20.13 -1.07
CA LYS A 29 3.01 21.12 -0.20
C LYS A 29 2.16 21.49 1.03
N ILE A 30 0.84 21.52 0.89
CA ILE A 30 -0.07 21.94 1.96
C ILE A 30 -0.39 20.79 2.92
N LEU A 31 -0.61 19.59 2.38
CA LEU A 31 -1.07 18.42 3.15
C LEU A 31 -0.12 17.95 4.25
N PRO A 32 1.21 17.98 4.08
CA PRO A 32 2.12 17.59 5.14
C PRO A 32 1.98 18.41 6.42
N ALA A 33 1.55 19.69 6.29
CA ALA A 33 1.28 20.53 7.44
C ALA A 33 0.12 19.99 8.31
N THR A 34 -0.78 19.21 7.71
CA THR A 34 -1.92 18.62 8.43
C THR A 34 -1.60 17.25 9.05
N GLY A 35 -0.46 16.64 8.73
CA GLY A 35 -0.04 15.32 9.24
C GLY A 35 0.05 15.26 10.77
N HIS A 36 0.38 16.37 11.43
CA HIS A 36 0.39 16.44 12.90
C HIS A 36 -1.00 16.21 13.54
N LEU A 37 -2.07 16.43 12.80
CA LEU A 37 -3.43 16.15 13.27
C LEU A 37 -3.64 14.65 13.44
N PHE A 38 -3.05 13.81 12.56
CA PHE A 38 -3.15 12.36 12.65
C PHE A 38 -2.51 11.80 13.92
N ARG A 39 -1.44 12.42 14.41
CA ARG A 39 -0.80 12.00 15.66
C ARG A 39 -1.73 12.12 16.87
N LYS A 40 -2.59 13.14 16.90
CA LYS A 40 -3.58 13.29 17.96
C LYS A 40 -4.72 12.27 17.88
N TRP A 41 -4.92 11.66 16.71
CA TRP A 41 -5.98 10.70 16.46
C TRP A 41 -5.53 9.24 16.57
N ASP A 42 -4.23 9.00 16.71
CA ASP A 42 -3.69 7.66 16.89
C ASP A 42 -4.32 6.93 18.09
N VAL A 43 -4.57 7.69 19.18
CA VAL A 43 -5.26 7.20 20.38
C VAL A 43 -6.70 6.75 20.10
N TYR A 44 -7.32 7.26 19.03
CA TYR A 44 -8.71 6.93 18.65
C TYR A 44 -8.80 5.81 17.60
N SER A 45 -7.72 5.54 16.90
CA SER A 45 -7.67 4.44 15.92
C SER A 45 -7.32 3.11 16.55
N ALA A 46 -6.68 3.13 17.74
CA ALA A 46 -6.44 1.93 18.54
C ALA A 46 -7.70 1.56 19.32
N GLY A 47 -8.05 0.30 19.35
CA GLY A 47 -9.01 -0.21 20.33
C GLY A 47 -8.52 0.14 21.76
N VAL A 48 -9.44 0.25 22.71
CA VAL A 48 -9.14 0.64 24.10
C VAL A 48 -8.07 -0.27 24.74
N ASP A 49 -7.87 -1.46 24.20
CA ASP A 49 -6.99 -2.51 24.73
C ASP A 49 -5.72 -2.74 23.88
N GLU A 50 -5.50 -1.99 22.79
CA GLU A 50 -4.29 -2.13 21.95
C GLU A 50 -3.46 -0.84 21.94
N PRO A 51 -2.12 -0.93 21.94
CA PRO A 51 -1.26 0.22 21.75
C PRO A 51 -1.59 0.96 20.45
N GLY A 52 -1.52 2.28 20.46
CA GLY A 52 -1.74 3.09 19.26
C GLY A 52 -0.81 2.71 18.11
N ILE A 53 -1.28 2.90 16.89
CA ILE A 53 -0.55 2.53 15.66
C ILE A 53 0.85 3.14 15.63
N LEU A 54 1.00 4.40 16.04
CA LEU A 54 2.30 5.08 16.08
C LEU A 54 3.22 4.52 17.17
N PHE A 55 2.66 4.13 18.32
CA PHE A 55 3.41 3.48 19.38
C PHE A 55 3.98 2.15 18.90
N ARG A 56 3.18 1.35 18.20
CA ARG A 56 3.62 0.07 17.63
C ARG A 56 4.70 0.28 16.58
N ALA A 57 4.53 1.25 15.68
CA ALA A 57 5.55 1.57 14.67
C ALA A 57 6.87 1.99 15.33
N GLU A 58 6.83 2.82 16.38
CA GLU A 58 8.02 3.23 17.13
C GLU A 58 8.68 2.03 17.83
N HIS A 59 7.89 1.19 18.49
CA HIS A 59 8.37 -0.02 19.14
C HIS A 59 9.07 -0.96 18.15
N ASN A 60 8.44 -1.22 17.02
CA ASN A 60 8.95 -2.10 15.97
C ASN A 60 10.23 -1.57 15.33
N LEU A 61 10.31 -0.26 15.05
CA LEU A 61 11.52 0.38 14.53
C LEU A 61 12.69 0.27 15.51
N LYS A 62 12.43 0.42 16.83
CA LYS A 62 13.44 0.20 17.88
C LYS A 62 13.89 -1.25 17.95
N HIS A 63 12.94 -2.19 17.86
CA HIS A 63 13.23 -3.63 17.93
C HIS A 63 14.11 -4.09 16.77
N ILE A 64 13.88 -3.59 15.57
CA ILE A 64 14.69 -3.89 14.38
C ILE A 64 16.14 -3.40 14.53
N GLY A 65 16.38 -2.35 15.31
CA GLY A 65 17.73 -1.90 15.67
C GLY A 65 18.56 -1.25 14.54
N LEU A 66 17.93 -0.93 13.41
CA LEU A 66 18.62 -0.31 12.25
C LEU A 66 18.67 1.22 12.30
N PHE A 67 17.87 1.84 13.16
CA PHE A 67 17.71 3.28 13.20
C PHE A 67 18.01 3.83 14.60
N SER A 68 18.68 4.99 14.67
CA SER A 68 18.84 5.71 15.93
C SER A 68 17.49 6.29 16.42
N ASP A 69 17.35 6.57 17.70
CA ASP A 69 16.14 7.18 18.27
C ASP A 69 15.75 8.50 17.56
N HIS A 70 16.74 9.29 17.16
CA HIS A 70 16.49 10.51 16.39
C HIS A 70 15.88 10.18 15.02
N ASN A 71 16.42 9.23 14.29
CA ASN A 71 15.93 8.81 13.00
C ASN A 71 14.52 8.19 13.11
N ILE A 72 14.25 7.41 14.16
CA ILE A 72 12.93 6.82 14.40
C ILE A 72 11.87 7.91 14.53
N LYS A 73 12.15 8.97 15.32
CA LYS A 73 11.23 10.12 15.45
C LYS A 73 11.00 10.81 14.11
N GLN A 74 12.03 10.95 13.29
CA GLN A 74 11.90 11.53 11.95
C GLN A 74 11.08 10.64 11.02
N ILE A 75 11.31 9.31 11.01
CA ILE A 75 10.54 8.34 10.24
C ILE A 75 9.06 8.43 10.60
N ILE A 76 8.72 8.40 11.89
CA ILE A 76 7.33 8.49 12.35
C ILE A 76 6.69 9.82 11.93
N ASN A 77 7.36 10.94 12.12
CA ASN A 77 6.82 12.25 11.72
C ASN A 77 6.62 12.36 10.20
N ASN A 78 7.51 11.81 9.41
CA ASN A 78 7.38 11.80 7.95
C ASN A 78 6.31 10.79 7.49
N ASN A 79 6.15 9.66 8.16
CA ASN A 79 5.09 8.71 7.89
C ASN A 79 3.71 9.37 8.02
N LEU A 80 3.47 10.16 9.07
CA LEU A 80 2.24 10.93 9.22
C LEU A 80 1.98 11.91 8.07
N ARG A 81 3.04 12.48 7.50
CA ARG A 81 2.93 13.35 6.31
C ARG A 81 2.54 12.55 5.07
N PHE A 82 3.11 11.35 4.91
CA PHE A 82 2.71 10.45 3.83
C PHE A 82 1.27 9.99 3.97
N GLU A 83 0.80 9.68 5.18
CA GLU A 83 -0.61 9.32 5.41
C GLU A 83 -1.57 10.44 4.98
N SER A 84 -1.24 11.71 5.27
CA SER A 84 -2.04 12.85 4.80
C SER A 84 -2.09 12.93 3.26
N ARG A 85 -0.97 12.63 2.60
CA ARG A 85 -0.90 12.54 1.15
C ARG A 85 -1.78 11.40 0.61
N VAL A 86 -1.63 10.19 1.17
CA VAL A 86 -2.40 9.00 0.78
C VAL A 86 -3.91 9.27 0.84
N VAL A 87 -4.38 9.92 1.89
CA VAL A 87 -5.81 10.24 2.01
C VAL A 87 -6.26 11.20 0.90
N THR A 88 -5.43 12.16 0.51
CA THR A 88 -5.76 13.07 -0.60
C THR A 88 -5.77 12.35 -1.95
N GLU A 89 -4.82 11.48 -2.18
CA GLU A 89 -4.75 10.65 -3.38
C GLU A 89 -6.01 9.77 -3.54
N LYS A 90 -6.54 9.25 -2.44
CA LYS A 90 -7.83 8.53 -2.44
C LYS A 90 -8.99 9.40 -2.95
N TYR A 91 -8.99 10.70 -2.72
CA TYR A 91 -9.99 11.60 -3.31
C TYR A 91 -9.86 11.70 -4.83
N TRP A 92 -8.63 11.78 -5.36
CA TRP A 92 -8.45 11.82 -6.82
C TRP A 92 -8.91 10.54 -7.50
N ILE A 93 -8.68 9.40 -6.86
CA ILE A 93 -9.20 8.12 -7.32
C ILE A 93 -10.73 8.13 -7.28
N ARG A 94 -11.32 8.56 -6.16
CA ARG A 94 -12.77 8.68 -5.99
C ARG A 94 -13.42 9.58 -7.03
N GLU A 95 -12.79 10.70 -7.37
CA GLU A 95 -13.28 11.66 -8.35
C GLU A 95 -12.94 11.28 -9.81
N ARG A 96 -12.32 10.12 -10.02
CA ARG A 96 -11.87 9.65 -11.35
C ARG A 96 -10.95 10.66 -12.06
N ASN A 97 -10.14 11.37 -11.32
CA ASN A 97 -9.27 12.40 -11.88
C ASN A 97 -8.02 11.80 -12.52
N LYS A 98 -8.20 11.22 -13.72
CA LYS A 98 -7.13 10.57 -14.49
C LYS A 98 -5.87 11.44 -14.59
N SER A 99 -6.04 12.72 -14.91
CA SER A 99 -4.91 13.64 -15.07
C SER A 99 -4.10 13.78 -13.78
N LYS A 100 -4.76 13.96 -12.62
CA LYS A 100 -4.05 14.07 -11.34
C LYS A 100 -3.36 12.78 -10.94
N ILE A 101 -3.99 11.64 -11.21
CA ILE A 101 -3.40 10.33 -10.91
C ILE A 101 -2.14 10.14 -11.75
N LEU A 102 -2.20 10.32 -13.06
CA LEU A 102 -1.05 10.15 -13.94
C LEU A 102 0.06 11.16 -13.61
N ASN A 103 -0.28 12.43 -13.38
CA ASN A 103 0.69 13.48 -13.03
C ASN A 103 1.29 13.34 -11.63
N SER A 104 0.79 12.43 -10.80
CA SER A 104 1.40 12.11 -9.51
C SER A 104 2.60 11.18 -9.62
N PHE A 105 2.84 10.58 -10.79
CA PHE A 105 3.98 9.71 -11.06
C PHE A 105 5.02 10.40 -11.94
N ASN A 106 6.24 9.88 -11.89
CA ASN A 106 7.29 10.23 -12.85
C ASN A 106 6.92 9.69 -14.24
N ALA A 107 6.96 10.54 -15.26
CA ALA A 107 6.50 10.20 -16.61
C ALA A 107 7.32 9.07 -17.27
N SER A 108 8.65 9.05 -17.06
CA SER A 108 9.49 7.98 -17.63
C SER A 108 9.22 6.63 -16.99
N ASP A 109 8.99 6.61 -15.67
CA ASP A 109 8.65 5.39 -14.94
C ASP A 109 7.28 4.85 -15.38
N LEU A 110 6.31 5.73 -15.61
CA LEU A 110 4.99 5.36 -16.15
C LEU A 110 5.10 4.74 -17.55
N THR A 111 5.86 5.35 -18.43
CA THR A 111 6.06 4.83 -19.79
C THR A 111 6.71 3.44 -19.74
N LEU A 112 7.71 3.26 -18.88
CA LEU A 112 8.35 1.95 -18.71
C LEU A 112 7.36 0.91 -18.15
N PHE A 113 6.58 1.26 -17.12
CA PHE A 113 5.57 0.38 -16.55
C PHE A 113 4.53 -0.05 -17.60
N GLN A 114 4.03 0.89 -18.39
CA GLN A 114 3.08 0.62 -19.48
C GLN A 114 3.68 -0.35 -20.51
N ASN A 115 4.89 -0.08 -21.00
CA ASN A 115 5.58 -0.95 -21.95
C ASN A 115 5.81 -2.38 -21.43
N LEU A 116 5.99 -2.55 -20.11
CA LEU A 116 6.15 -3.86 -19.50
C LEU A 116 4.83 -4.62 -19.46
N LEU A 117 3.71 -3.95 -19.17
CA LEU A 117 2.39 -4.56 -19.17
C LEU A 117 1.88 -4.89 -20.58
N GLU A 118 2.25 -4.09 -21.60
CA GLU A 118 1.89 -4.37 -22.99
C GLU A 118 2.52 -5.69 -23.52
N LYS A 119 3.67 -6.05 -22.98
CA LYS A 119 4.42 -7.22 -23.43
C LYS A 119 4.04 -8.51 -22.70
N ASN A 120 3.48 -8.42 -21.52
CA ASN A 120 3.30 -9.58 -20.65
C ASN A 120 2.01 -9.49 -19.84
N THR A 121 1.26 -10.59 -19.78
CA THR A 121 0.37 -10.81 -18.65
C THR A 121 1.21 -11.26 -17.47
N CYS A 122 1.05 -10.67 -16.29
CA CYS A 122 1.94 -10.92 -15.16
C CYS A 122 1.22 -10.87 -13.81
N VAL A 123 1.89 -11.43 -12.80
CA VAL A 123 1.57 -11.14 -11.40
C VAL A 123 2.31 -9.85 -11.02
N ILE A 124 1.57 -8.78 -10.75
CA ILE A 124 2.14 -7.52 -10.26
C ILE A 124 2.30 -7.64 -8.74
N VAL A 125 3.52 -7.50 -8.26
CA VAL A 125 3.80 -7.49 -6.83
C VAL A 125 4.16 -6.08 -6.38
N SER A 126 3.50 -5.62 -5.33
CA SER A 126 3.80 -4.31 -4.72
C SER A 126 3.90 -4.44 -3.20
N ALA A 127 4.00 -3.31 -2.52
CA ALA A 127 4.06 -3.20 -1.06
C ALA A 127 3.12 -2.10 -0.55
N HIS A 128 2.80 -2.13 0.76
CA HIS A 128 1.97 -1.12 1.41
C HIS A 128 2.77 0.16 1.70
N VAL A 129 3.26 0.77 0.63
CA VAL A 129 4.00 2.05 0.65
C VAL A 129 3.11 3.20 0.21
N ALA A 130 3.52 4.43 0.53
CA ALA A 130 2.85 5.62 0.01
C ALA A 130 2.79 5.56 -1.53
N GLY A 131 1.60 5.78 -2.10
CA GLY A 131 1.36 5.64 -3.54
C GLY A 131 0.76 4.30 -3.96
N ILE A 132 0.66 3.31 -3.07
CA ILE A 132 0.03 2.01 -3.42
C ILE A 132 -1.38 2.19 -3.97
N PHE A 133 -2.19 3.06 -3.37
CA PHE A 133 -3.55 3.31 -3.85
C PHE A 133 -3.57 3.92 -5.25
N MET A 134 -2.60 4.78 -5.56
CA MET A 134 -2.44 5.35 -6.89
C MET A 134 -2.01 4.28 -7.90
N LEU A 135 -1.10 3.38 -7.49
CA LEU A 135 -0.70 2.24 -8.31
C LEU A 135 -1.88 1.30 -8.59
N LEU A 136 -2.75 1.06 -7.60
CA LEU A 136 -3.94 0.21 -7.79
C LEU A 136 -4.90 0.77 -8.86
N ALA A 137 -5.01 2.09 -8.98
CA ALA A 137 -5.85 2.76 -9.98
C ALA A 137 -5.17 2.89 -11.36
N LEU A 138 -3.85 2.72 -11.43
CA LEU A 138 -3.06 3.01 -12.62
C LEU A 138 -3.34 2.07 -13.80
N PRO A 139 -3.43 0.73 -13.64
CA PRO A 139 -3.63 -0.18 -14.76
C PRO A 139 -4.92 0.13 -15.54
N ASP A 140 -6.04 0.38 -14.86
CA ASP A 140 -7.30 0.76 -15.52
C ASP A 140 -7.14 2.04 -16.35
N LEU A 141 -6.41 3.03 -15.83
CA LEU A 141 -6.18 4.30 -16.50
C LEU A 141 -5.29 4.20 -17.74
N ILE A 142 -4.44 3.19 -17.82
CA ILE A 142 -3.57 2.89 -18.97
C ILE A 142 -4.11 1.72 -19.81
N HIS A 143 -5.39 1.36 -19.61
CA HIS A 143 -6.10 0.33 -20.38
C HIS A 143 -5.55 -1.11 -20.25
N HIS A 144 -5.02 -1.44 -19.06
CA HIS A 144 -4.60 -2.80 -18.73
C HIS A 144 -5.53 -3.40 -17.67
N ASN A 145 -6.20 -4.49 -18.00
CA ASN A 145 -7.04 -5.22 -17.06
C ASN A 145 -6.20 -5.77 -15.91
N THR A 146 -6.61 -5.49 -14.69
CA THR A 146 -5.92 -5.98 -13.49
C THR A 146 -6.93 -6.37 -12.42
N LEU A 147 -6.77 -7.57 -11.89
CA LEU A 147 -7.50 -8.09 -10.73
C LEU A 147 -6.68 -7.81 -9.47
N VAL A 148 -7.27 -7.20 -8.46
CA VAL A 148 -6.57 -6.86 -7.21
C VAL A 148 -6.95 -7.83 -6.10
N ILE A 149 -5.97 -8.49 -5.49
CA ILE A 149 -6.14 -9.29 -4.29
C ILE A 149 -5.92 -8.41 -3.06
N ARG A 150 -6.88 -8.38 -2.14
CA ARG A 150 -6.80 -7.54 -0.94
C ARG A 150 -7.53 -8.12 0.26
N GLY A 151 -7.18 -7.65 1.45
CA GLY A 151 -7.96 -7.90 2.66
C GLY A 151 -9.34 -7.25 2.57
N ASN A 152 -10.34 -7.90 3.14
CA ASN A 152 -11.69 -7.36 3.21
C ASN A 152 -11.82 -6.39 4.40
N PRO A 153 -11.93 -5.08 4.17
CA PRO A 153 -12.03 -4.11 5.27
C PRO A 153 -13.35 -4.22 6.03
N LEU A 154 -14.36 -4.93 5.48
CA LEU A 154 -15.67 -5.09 6.10
C LEU A 154 -15.70 -6.23 7.13
N THR A 155 -14.75 -7.16 7.07
CA THR A 155 -14.66 -8.30 8.02
C THR A 155 -13.89 -7.96 9.30
N HIS A 156 -13.14 -6.86 9.30
CA HIS A 156 -12.51 -6.39 10.52
C HIS A 156 -13.57 -5.86 11.47
N SER A 157 -13.60 -6.43 12.68
CA SER A 157 -14.45 -5.93 13.77
C SER A 157 -13.92 -4.57 14.24
N TRP A 158 -14.25 -3.53 13.51
CA TRP A 158 -13.97 -2.17 13.96
C TRP A 158 -14.88 -1.88 15.15
N LYS A 159 -14.30 -1.86 16.34
CA LYS A 159 -15.07 -1.56 17.58
C LYS A 159 -15.71 -0.15 17.53
N HIS A 160 -15.17 0.75 16.70
CA HIS A 160 -15.74 2.09 16.47
C HIS A 160 -15.55 2.52 15.01
N LEU A 161 -16.66 2.83 14.33
CA LEU A 161 -16.66 3.46 13.02
C LEU A 161 -16.27 4.92 13.19
N ASN A 162 -14.99 5.24 13.03
CA ASN A 162 -14.52 6.62 12.96
C ASN A 162 -14.56 7.15 11.53
N PRO A 163 -14.50 8.47 11.30
CA PRO A 163 -14.53 9.06 9.96
C PRO A 163 -13.44 8.56 9.01
N PHE A 164 -12.27 8.16 9.51
CA PHE A 164 -11.19 7.58 8.71
C PHE A 164 -11.56 6.21 8.15
N ILE A 165 -12.14 5.35 9.00
CA ILE A 165 -12.61 4.01 8.60
C ILE A 165 -13.76 4.14 7.61
N MET A 166 -14.73 5.03 7.87
CA MET A 166 -15.83 5.30 6.96
C MET A 166 -15.32 5.76 5.60
N HIS A 167 -14.35 6.67 5.57
CA HIS A 167 -13.71 7.13 4.33
C HIS A 167 -13.02 5.98 3.58
N SER A 168 -12.34 5.08 4.30
CA SER A 168 -11.70 3.90 3.71
C SER A 168 -12.73 2.92 3.13
N ILE A 169 -13.83 2.67 3.83
CA ILE A 169 -14.94 1.81 3.36
C ILE A 169 -15.58 2.42 2.10
N GLU A 170 -15.88 3.70 2.11
CA GLU A 170 -16.43 4.40 0.93
C GLU A 170 -15.48 4.31 -0.27
N THR A 171 -14.18 4.52 -0.05
CA THR A 171 -13.18 4.38 -1.11
C THR A 171 -13.18 2.99 -1.71
N VAL A 172 -13.29 1.93 -0.88
CA VAL A 172 -13.38 0.55 -1.37
C VAL A 172 -14.65 0.30 -2.18
N LYS A 173 -15.79 0.82 -1.75
CA LYS A 173 -17.05 0.69 -2.50
C LYS A 173 -16.94 1.30 -3.89
N ILE A 174 -16.32 2.48 -3.98
CA ILE A 174 -16.10 3.16 -5.25
C ILE A 174 -15.12 2.36 -6.12
N TRP A 175 -14.05 1.82 -5.56
CA TRP A 175 -13.11 1.02 -6.33
C TRP A 175 -13.69 -0.25 -6.93
N LYS A 176 -14.66 -0.90 -6.28
CA LYS A 176 -15.36 -2.04 -6.87
C LYS A 176 -16.03 -1.72 -8.21
N GLU A 177 -16.35 -0.46 -8.45
CA GLU A 177 -16.93 0.00 -9.71
C GLU A 177 -15.89 0.13 -10.84
N TYR A 178 -14.58 0.15 -10.50
CA TYR A 178 -13.49 0.39 -11.45
C TYR A 178 -12.63 -0.80 -11.73
N GLN A 179 -12.34 -1.57 -10.67
CA GLN A 179 -11.45 -2.72 -10.77
C GLN A 179 -12.07 -3.95 -10.12
N PRO A 180 -11.96 -5.11 -10.77
CA PRO A 180 -12.35 -6.36 -10.14
C PRO A 180 -11.44 -6.62 -8.94
N PHE A 181 -12.04 -6.89 -7.79
CA PHE A 181 -11.34 -7.34 -6.59
C PHE A 181 -11.72 -8.77 -6.28
N ILE A 182 -10.73 -9.48 -5.69
CA ILE A 182 -10.98 -10.67 -4.88
C ILE A 182 -10.54 -10.35 -3.45
N PHE A 183 -11.43 -10.59 -2.49
CA PHE A 183 -11.04 -10.53 -1.09
C PHE A 183 -10.36 -11.84 -0.68
N MET A 184 -9.32 -11.74 0.18
CA MET A 184 -8.56 -12.91 0.63
C MET A 184 -9.39 -13.92 1.41
N ASP A 185 -10.49 -13.48 2.01
CA ASP A 185 -11.47 -14.30 2.73
C ASP A 185 -12.58 -14.87 1.82
N GLU A 186 -12.61 -14.50 0.54
CA GLU A 186 -13.47 -15.16 -0.45
C GLU A 186 -12.85 -16.51 -0.82
N GLY A 187 -13.62 -17.58 -0.69
CA GLY A 187 -13.22 -18.90 -1.15
C GLY A 187 -12.82 -18.88 -2.63
N ASP A 188 -11.90 -19.76 -3.02
CA ASP A 188 -11.48 -19.96 -4.42
C ASP A 188 -10.64 -18.81 -5.04
N MET A 189 -10.03 -17.96 -4.21
CA MET A 189 -9.20 -16.83 -4.65
C MET A 189 -8.12 -17.26 -5.67
N MET A 190 -7.42 -18.37 -5.42
CA MET A 190 -6.33 -18.84 -6.28
C MET A 190 -6.84 -19.27 -7.67
N ASN A 191 -7.97 -19.97 -7.77
CA ASN A 191 -8.52 -20.37 -9.05
C ASN A 191 -9.06 -19.20 -9.86
N LYS A 192 -9.74 -18.25 -9.21
CA LYS A 192 -10.18 -16.99 -9.83
C LYS A 192 -8.98 -16.19 -10.37
N SER A 193 -7.88 -16.14 -9.61
CA SER A 193 -6.66 -15.44 -10.03
C SER A 193 -5.97 -16.13 -11.21
N ARG A 194 -5.89 -17.48 -11.22
CA ARG A 194 -5.38 -18.23 -12.38
C ARG A 194 -6.23 -18.00 -13.62
N ALA A 195 -7.56 -18.06 -13.49
CA ALA A 195 -8.48 -17.78 -14.59
C ALA A 195 -8.29 -16.36 -15.15
N ALA A 196 -8.07 -15.36 -14.29
CA ALA A 196 -7.77 -13.99 -14.70
C ALA A 196 -6.47 -13.94 -15.54
N LEU A 197 -5.38 -14.53 -15.05
CA LEU A 197 -4.09 -14.58 -15.77
C LEU A 197 -4.23 -15.29 -17.12
N SER A 198 -4.94 -16.43 -17.16
CA SER A 198 -5.19 -17.18 -18.41
C SER A 198 -6.03 -16.39 -19.42
N SER A 199 -6.83 -15.42 -18.99
CA SER A 199 -7.60 -14.53 -19.86
C SER A 199 -6.85 -13.24 -20.26
N GLY A 200 -5.56 -13.11 -19.92
CA GLY A 200 -4.78 -11.90 -20.21
C GLY A 200 -4.99 -10.77 -19.20
N THR A 201 -5.60 -11.05 -18.04
CA THR A 201 -5.79 -10.08 -16.96
C THR A 201 -4.68 -10.21 -15.94
N ASN A 202 -3.97 -9.12 -15.65
CA ASN A 202 -2.92 -9.11 -14.62
C ASN A 202 -3.52 -9.33 -13.22
N VAL A 203 -2.71 -9.83 -12.30
CA VAL A 203 -3.13 -9.98 -10.88
C VAL A 203 -2.17 -9.20 -9.99
N LEU A 204 -2.69 -8.27 -9.19
CA LEU A 204 -1.90 -7.47 -8.26
C LEU A 204 -2.05 -7.99 -6.83
N ILE A 205 -0.93 -8.17 -6.14
CA ILE A 205 -0.84 -8.67 -4.77
C ILE A 205 0.27 -7.95 -3.99
N CYS A 206 0.03 -7.69 -2.70
CA CYS A 206 1.03 -7.13 -1.78
C CYS A 206 1.35 -8.16 -0.69
N PRO A 207 2.56 -8.74 -0.64
CA PRO A 207 2.92 -9.79 0.30
C PRO A 207 3.52 -9.28 1.62
N ASP A 208 3.60 -7.99 1.84
CA ASP A 208 4.33 -7.32 2.91
C ASP A 208 3.53 -7.04 4.19
N LEU A 209 2.39 -7.73 4.37
CA LEU A 209 1.61 -7.68 5.62
C LEU A 209 1.31 -9.08 6.15
N PRO A 210 1.08 -9.24 7.47
CA PRO A 210 0.75 -10.53 8.09
C PRO A 210 -0.67 -11.00 7.73
N GLY A 211 -0.99 -12.25 8.02
CA GLY A 211 -2.37 -12.76 7.93
C GLY A 211 -2.61 -13.88 6.92
N PHE A 212 -1.66 -14.80 6.76
CA PHE A 212 -1.71 -15.87 5.75
C PHE A 212 -1.72 -17.26 6.38
N SER A 213 -2.35 -18.21 5.66
CA SER A 213 -2.38 -19.61 6.05
C SER A 213 -1.11 -20.40 5.66
N GLN A 214 -0.37 -19.92 4.68
CA GLN A 214 0.86 -20.53 4.18
C GLN A 214 1.91 -19.46 3.92
N GLY A 215 3.12 -19.66 4.43
CA GLY A 215 4.22 -18.73 4.26
C GLY A 215 5.57 -19.42 4.23
N VAL A 216 6.59 -18.71 3.80
CA VAL A 216 8.00 -19.08 3.88
C VAL A 216 8.74 -18.07 4.73
N GLN A 217 9.80 -18.53 5.39
CA GLN A 217 10.70 -17.66 6.11
C GLN A 217 11.68 -17.01 5.12
N VAL A 218 11.82 -15.71 5.23
CA VAL A 218 12.79 -14.91 4.46
C VAL A 218 13.46 -13.89 5.37
N ASN A 219 14.65 -13.47 5.00
CA ASN A 219 15.33 -12.37 5.68
C ASN A 219 14.74 -11.03 5.22
N PHE A 220 14.36 -10.17 6.16
CA PHE A 220 13.81 -8.86 5.91
C PHE A 220 14.20 -7.90 7.03
N PHE A 221 14.97 -6.86 6.75
CA PHE A 221 15.57 -5.96 7.73
C PHE A 221 16.40 -6.71 8.82
N ASN A 222 17.20 -7.68 8.40
CA ASN A 222 18.01 -8.54 9.28
C ASN A 222 17.17 -9.37 10.27
N GLN A 223 15.87 -9.51 10.05
CA GLN A 223 14.96 -10.34 10.83
C GLN A 223 14.45 -11.49 9.99
N GLN A 224 14.18 -12.63 10.60
CA GLN A 224 13.45 -13.72 9.95
C GLN A 224 11.96 -13.41 10.03
N VAL A 225 11.32 -13.23 8.87
CA VAL A 225 9.88 -12.98 8.77
C VAL A 225 9.20 -14.08 7.98
N VAL A 226 7.95 -14.35 8.31
CA VAL A 226 7.10 -15.25 7.53
C VAL A 226 6.26 -14.42 6.56
N VAL A 227 6.39 -14.72 5.27
CA VAL A 227 5.69 -14.02 4.19
C VAL A 227 4.86 -14.98 3.34
N PRO A 228 3.73 -14.52 2.75
CA PRO A 228 2.85 -15.38 1.96
C PRO A 228 3.50 -15.79 0.65
N VAL A 229 3.33 -17.03 0.26
CA VAL A 229 3.86 -17.59 -1.01
C VAL A 229 2.97 -17.33 -2.23
N GLY A 230 1.81 -16.72 -2.04
CA GLY A 230 0.74 -16.64 -3.03
C GLY A 230 1.18 -16.03 -4.36
N ALA A 231 2.01 -14.99 -4.35
CA ALA A 231 2.47 -14.33 -5.56
C ALA A 231 3.33 -15.25 -6.44
N VAL A 232 4.34 -15.89 -5.85
CA VAL A 232 5.24 -16.80 -6.60
C VAL A 232 4.51 -18.06 -7.05
N LYS A 233 3.69 -18.65 -6.16
CA LYS A 233 2.89 -19.81 -6.51
C LYS A 233 1.96 -19.52 -7.68
N LEU A 234 1.27 -18.38 -7.67
CA LEU A 234 0.35 -18.00 -8.74
C LEU A 234 1.08 -17.79 -10.07
N ALA A 235 2.22 -17.12 -10.06
CA ALA A 235 3.02 -16.86 -11.25
C ALA A 235 3.52 -18.18 -11.89
N ARG A 236 4.02 -19.11 -11.07
CA ARG A 236 4.47 -20.44 -11.53
C ARG A 236 3.32 -21.28 -12.05
N ASP A 237 2.20 -21.34 -11.33
CA ASP A 237 1.02 -22.12 -11.73
C ASP A 237 0.42 -21.64 -13.07
N ALA A 238 0.57 -20.35 -13.39
CA ALA A 238 0.07 -19.73 -14.61
C ALA A 238 1.14 -19.55 -15.71
N ASP A 239 2.38 -19.92 -15.44
CA ASP A 239 3.55 -19.71 -16.33
C ASP A 239 3.69 -18.26 -16.83
N VAL A 240 3.60 -17.31 -15.90
CA VAL A 240 3.71 -15.88 -16.18
C VAL A 240 4.82 -15.24 -15.32
N PRO A 241 5.43 -14.14 -15.78
CA PRO A 241 6.41 -13.41 -14.97
C PRO A 241 5.77 -12.72 -13.78
N ILE A 242 6.60 -12.38 -12.80
CA ILE A 242 6.28 -11.42 -11.75
C ILE A 242 6.88 -10.07 -12.12
N LEU A 243 6.04 -9.04 -12.15
CA LEU A 243 6.46 -7.65 -12.25
C LEU A 243 6.42 -7.00 -10.86
N ILE A 244 7.58 -6.86 -10.23
CA ILE A 244 7.72 -6.12 -8.97
C ILE A 244 7.60 -4.64 -9.30
N THR A 245 6.57 -3.98 -8.77
CA THR A 245 6.26 -2.57 -9.02
C THR A 245 5.98 -1.88 -7.68
N ILE A 246 6.94 -1.10 -7.20
CA ILE A 246 6.82 -0.45 -5.89
C ILE A 246 6.85 1.06 -6.08
N PRO A 247 5.75 1.78 -5.81
CA PRO A 247 5.74 3.23 -5.84
C PRO A 247 6.48 3.79 -4.61
N TRP A 248 7.30 4.82 -4.81
CA TRP A 248 8.03 5.47 -3.74
C TRP A 248 8.29 6.94 -4.05
N ALA A 249 8.64 7.73 -3.04
CA ALA A 249 9.07 9.11 -3.18
C ALA A 249 10.07 9.44 -2.08
N PHE A 250 11.06 10.30 -2.35
CA PHE A 250 12.01 10.74 -1.32
C PHE A 250 11.31 11.63 -0.27
N THR A 251 10.38 12.44 -0.72
CA THR A 251 9.59 13.32 0.16
C THR A 251 8.11 13.21 -0.18
N CYS A 252 7.26 13.60 0.77
CA CYS A 252 5.81 13.61 0.55
C CYS A 252 5.35 14.70 -0.44
N THR A 253 6.25 15.55 -0.94
CA THR A 253 5.94 16.64 -1.88
C THR A 253 6.33 16.33 -3.33
N GLU A 254 7.07 15.25 -3.56
CA GLU A 254 7.53 14.83 -4.88
C GLU A 254 6.57 13.87 -5.56
N SER A 255 6.67 13.76 -6.89
CA SER A 255 5.98 12.73 -7.65
C SER A 255 6.46 11.34 -7.24
N HIS A 256 5.58 10.35 -7.32
CA HIS A 256 5.96 8.95 -7.12
C HIS A 256 6.91 8.50 -8.23
N ARG A 257 7.97 7.80 -7.82
CA ARG A 257 8.80 6.98 -8.68
C ARG A 257 8.27 5.55 -8.65
N LEU A 258 8.58 4.76 -9.65
CA LEU A 258 8.30 3.33 -9.66
C LEU A 258 9.63 2.55 -9.67
N TYR A 259 9.81 1.70 -8.66
CA TYR A 259 10.78 0.63 -8.77
C TYR A 259 10.15 -0.48 -9.61
N LEU A 260 10.83 -0.91 -10.68
CA LEU A 260 10.35 -1.89 -11.65
C LEU A 260 11.38 -2.99 -11.84
N LYS A 261 10.98 -4.25 -11.63
CA LYS A 261 11.83 -5.43 -11.86
C LYS A 261 10.97 -6.60 -12.31
N ILE A 262 11.36 -7.26 -13.40
CA ILE A 262 10.75 -8.52 -13.83
C ILE A 262 11.57 -9.68 -13.29
N ILE A 263 10.89 -10.71 -12.79
CA ILE A 263 11.49 -11.98 -12.40
C ILE A 263 10.67 -13.15 -12.91
N HIS A 264 11.36 -14.28 -13.16
CA HIS A 264 10.78 -15.57 -13.52
C HIS A 264 11.22 -16.58 -12.45
N PRO A 265 10.52 -16.70 -11.32
CA PRO A 265 10.99 -17.52 -10.21
C PRO A 265 10.84 -19.01 -10.53
N GLU A 266 11.93 -19.75 -10.45
CA GLU A 266 11.94 -21.21 -10.58
C GLU A 266 11.59 -21.88 -9.24
N ASP A 267 11.94 -21.26 -8.13
CA ASP A 267 11.69 -21.72 -6.76
C ASP A 267 10.87 -20.70 -5.94
N ILE A 268 10.06 -21.20 -5.00
CA ILE A 268 9.19 -20.35 -4.17
C ILE A 268 10.03 -19.51 -3.19
N ASN A 269 11.02 -20.11 -2.54
CA ASN A 269 11.83 -19.41 -1.54
C ASN A 269 12.71 -18.34 -2.21
N GLU A 270 13.34 -18.67 -3.32
CA GLU A 270 14.15 -17.73 -4.11
C GLU A 270 13.31 -16.57 -4.61
N GLY A 271 12.12 -16.87 -5.17
CA GLY A 271 11.21 -15.85 -5.67
C GLY A 271 10.73 -14.91 -4.56
N MET A 272 10.33 -15.46 -3.39
CA MET A 272 9.91 -14.63 -2.26
C MET A 272 11.08 -13.85 -1.65
N THR A 273 12.27 -14.41 -1.58
CA THR A 273 13.48 -13.68 -1.15
C THR A 273 13.74 -12.49 -2.06
N THR A 274 13.74 -12.69 -3.37
CA THR A 274 13.96 -11.61 -4.35
C THR A 274 12.88 -10.51 -4.26
N ILE A 275 11.63 -10.88 -4.02
CA ILE A 275 10.54 -9.93 -3.81
C ILE A 275 10.79 -9.10 -2.55
N MET A 276 11.08 -9.75 -1.44
CA MET A 276 11.25 -9.06 -0.15
C MET A 276 12.52 -8.20 -0.13
N GLU A 277 13.61 -8.63 -0.73
CA GLU A 277 14.83 -7.81 -0.94
C GLU A 277 14.54 -6.56 -1.77
N SER A 278 13.72 -6.69 -2.83
CA SER A 278 13.30 -5.56 -3.65
C SER A 278 12.44 -4.56 -2.83
N ILE A 279 11.51 -5.06 -2.03
CA ILE A 279 10.69 -4.24 -1.13
C ILE A 279 11.57 -3.55 -0.09
N GLU A 280 12.47 -4.28 0.55
CA GLU A 280 13.41 -3.75 1.54
C GLU A 280 14.29 -2.65 0.95
N SER A 281 14.82 -2.86 -0.27
CA SER A 281 15.67 -1.88 -0.95
C SER A 281 14.95 -0.54 -1.16
N VAL A 282 13.68 -0.58 -1.55
CA VAL A 282 12.86 0.62 -1.74
C VAL A 282 12.53 1.29 -0.41
N ILE A 283 12.17 0.51 0.63
CA ILE A 283 11.89 1.07 1.94
C ILE A 283 13.14 1.73 2.55
N LYS A 284 14.33 1.17 2.33
CA LYS A 284 15.60 1.78 2.77
C LYS A 284 15.85 3.15 2.15
N LEU A 285 15.35 3.43 0.94
CA LEU A 285 15.46 4.77 0.32
C LEU A 285 14.63 5.81 1.08
N ASN A 286 13.47 5.42 1.57
CA ASN A 286 12.62 6.26 2.43
C ASN A 286 11.79 5.40 3.38
N PRO A 287 12.29 5.10 4.59
CA PRO A 287 11.57 4.29 5.57
C PRO A 287 10.19 4.85 5.96
N ALA A 288 10.01 6.15 5.86
CA ALA A 288 8.75 6.79 6.21
C ALA A 288 7.58 6.48 5.26
N CYS A 289 7.84 5.98 4.06
CA CYS A 289 6.79 5.68 3.10
C CYS A 289 6.09 4.33 3.33
N TRP A 290 6.61 3.46 4.21
CA TRP A 290 6.07 2.11 4.42
C TRP A 290 5.12 2.03 5.62
N ALA A 291 3.92 1.52 5.39
CA ALA A 291 2.93 1.30 6.44
C ALA A 291 3.20 0.05 7.30
N GLY A 292 4.03 -0.87 6.82
CA GLY A 292 4.29 -2.15 7.48
C GLY A 292 5.02 -2.06 8.82
N TRP A 293 5.63 -0.90 9.16
CA TRP A 293 6.21 -0.69 10.50
C TRP A 293 5.23 -0.95 11.64
N MET A 294 3.93 -0.77 11.38
CA MET A 294 2.86 -1.00 12.35
C MET A 294 2.57 -2.49 12.58
N TYR A 295 3.08 -3.38 11.72
CA TYR A 295 2.67 -4.79 11.65
C TYR A 295 3.83 -5.77 11.58
N ILE A 296 5.08 -5.31 11.45
CA ILE A 296 6.24 -6.19 11.22
C ILE A 296 6.46 -7.18 12.37
N ASP A 297 6.10 -6.81 13.60
CA ASP A 297 6.10 -7.70 14.78
C ASP A 297 5.26 -8.97 14.57
N ARG A 298 4.19 -8.87 13.78
CA ARG A 298 3.29 -9.98 13.45
C ARG A 298 3.82 -10.87 12.31
N MET A 299 4.85 -10.43 11.63
CA MET A 299 5.53 -11.19 10.57
C MET A 299 6.77 -11.92 11.08
N LEU A 300 7.29 -11.56 12.26
CA LEU A 300 8.47 -12.19 12.82
C LEU A 300 8.23 -13.70 12.99
N ALA A 301 9.20 -14.49 12.54
CA ALA A 301 9.20 -15.93 12.82
C ALA A 301 9.41 -16.14 14.32
N ALA A 302 8.58 -17.01 14.93
CA ALA A 302 8.68 -17.37 16.33
C ALA A 302 9.97 -18.16 16.62
#